data_26fe32ff9036556484efea54a9912d4a
#
_entry.id   26fe32ff9036556484efea54a9912d4a
#
_cell.length_a   1.000
_cell.length_b   1.000
_cell.length_c   1.000
_cell.angle_alpha   90.00
_cell.angle_beta   90.00
_cell.angle_gamma   90.00
#
_symmetry.space_group_name_H-M   'P 1'
#
loop_
_entity.id
_entity.type
_entity.pdbx_description
1 polymer ?
#
loop_
_entity_poly.entity_id
_entity_poly.type
_entity_poly.pdbx_seq_one_letter_code
_entity_poly.pdbx_strand_id
1 'polypeptide(L)'
;MFAVAAVTQSTDDPLSGLHVGDIDEPPVPEDWVSIDVVTCALNHHDLWSLKGVGLPGDRLPMILGCDAAGQAPDGAEVLVYPVISSPGFQGDVTNDPRRSLLSEVYPGTLAERVRVPAGNLVPKPEGLSWEQAACLPTAWLTAYRMLFTNAAVHPGDTVLVQGAGGGVATAAIQLAEAAGLRVWATSRDAAKRDLAKDLGATETFESGARLPDRVDAVMETVGAATWSHSVNSLRPGGTIVISGATSGDAPAKAELTKIFFKQLRVIGSTMGTRDELARLARFVADKGIEPQIDSVLPLAQARTGFERMAAGDVGGKIVFRV
;
A
#
# COMPACT_ATOMS: atom_id res chain seq x y z
N MET A 1 -24.28 11.63 -0.12
CA MET A 1 -23.85 10.28 -0.53
C MET A 1 -23.26 9.54 0.66
N PHE A 2 -23.37 8.23 0.68
CA PHE A 2 -22.79 7.43 1.75
C PHE A 2 -21.25 7.37 1.62
N ALA A 3 -20.54 7.65 2.73
CA ALA A 3 -19.09 7.69 2.74
C ALA A 3 -18.50 7.42 4.13
N VAL A 4 -17.19 7.21 4.17
CA VAL A 4 -16.38 7.09 5.37
C VAL A 4 -15.39 8.25 5.41
N ALA A 5 -15.48 9.07 6.45
CA ALA A 5 -14.74 10.32 6.53
C ALA A 5 -14.05 10.53 7.88
N ALA A 6 -12.94 11.27 7.86
CA ALA A 6 -12.38 11.91 9.05
C ALA A 6 -13.12 13.23 9.30
N VAL A 7 -13.74 13.36 10.45
CA VAL A 7 -14.43 14.60 10.89
C VAL A 7 -13.68 15.34 11.98
N THR A 8 -12.87 14.62 12.75
CA THR A 8 -11.87 15.15 13.68
C THR A 8 -10.62 14.27 13.65
N GLN A 9 -9.57 14.69 14.32
CA GLN A 9 -8.29 13.96 14.41
C GLN A 9 -7.86 13.81 15.85
N SER A 10 -7.33 12.63 16.19
CA SER A 10 -6.77 12.35 17.52
C SER A 10 -5.62 11.36 17.40
N THR A 11 -4.48 11.69 17.99
CA THR A 11 -3.33 10.78 18.05
C THR A 11 -3.60 9.60 18.96
N ASP A 12 -4.30 9.83 20.09
CA ASP A 12 -4.53 8.84 21.14
C ASP A 12 -5.75 7.94 20.86
N ASP A 13 -6.80 8.52 20.27
CA ASP A 13 -8.03 7.80 19.88
C ASP A 13 -8.45 8.20 18.45
N PRO A 14 -7.74 7.69 17.44
CA PRO A 14 -8.00 8.06 16.05
C PRO A 14 -9.40 7.69 15.56
N LEU A 15 -10.00 6.63 16.10
CA LEU A 15 -11.31 6.17 15.67
C LEU A 15 -12.47 7.03 16.22
N SER A 16 -12.22 7.91 17.19
CA SER A 16 -13.20 8.90 17.64
C SER A 16 -13.57 9.92 16.54
N GLY A 17 -12.65 10.17 15.60
CA GLY A 17 -12.87 11.06 14.46
C GLY A 17 -13.46 10.38 13.22
N LEU A 18 -13.73 9.08 13.26
CA LEU A 18 -14.26 8.34 12.12
C LEU A 18 -15.78 8.47 12.01
N HIS A 19 -16.24 9.05 10.91
CA HIS A 19 -17.64 9.07 10.51
C HIS A 19 -17.92 8.00 9.45
N VAL A 20 -19.02 7.26 9.61
CA VAL A 20 -19.53 6.29 8.62
C VAL A 20 -21.00 6.60 8.41
N GLY A 21 -21.39 7.08 7.23
CA GLY A 21 -22.75 7.51 6.96
C GLY A 21 -22.85 8.54 5.84
N ASP A 22 -23.97 9.22 5.76
CA ASP A 22 -24.19 10.26 4.75
C ASP A 22 -23.32 11.50 5.01
N ILE A 23 -22.76 12.02 3.94
CA ILE A 23 -22.00 13.27 3.90
C ILE A 23 -22.36 14.05 2.63
N ASP A 24 -22.31 15.37 2.71
CA ASP A 24 -22.48 16.22 1.53
C ASP A 24 -21.34 15.91 0.53
N GLU A 25 -21.68 15.86 -0.75
CA GLU A 25 -20.68 15.61 -1.79
C GLU A 25 -19.70 16.80 -1.85
N PRO A 26 -18.41 16.57 -1.56
CA PRO A 26 -17.46 17.67 -1.51
C PRO A 26 -17.17 18.23 -2.90
N PRO A 27 -16.88 19.54 -3.00
CA PRO A 27 -16.54 20.16 -4.28
C PRO A 27 -15.20 19.62 -4.79
N VAL A 28 -15.16 19.33 -6.09
CA VAL A 28 -13.95 18.96 -6.84
C VAL A 28 -13.95 19.70 -8.18
N PRO A 29 -12.81 19.77 -8.92
CA PRO A 29 -12.78 20.38 -10.25
C PRO A 29 -13.85 19.79 -11.19
N GLU A 30 -14.51 20.65 -11.96
CA GLU A 30 -15.66 20.25 -12.80
C GLU A 30 -15.28 19.31 -13.95
N ASP A 31 -14.03 19.39 -14.41
CA ASP A 31 -13.47 18.56 -15.49
C ASP A 31 -13.05 17.15 -15.06
N TRP A 32 -13.24 16.81 -13.76
CA TRP A 32 -12.94 15.50 -13.25
C TRP A 32 -14.05 14.49 -13.54
N VAL A 33 -13.65 13.25 -13.80
CA VAL A 33 -14.57 12.15 -14.12
C VAL A 33 -15.10 11.54 -12.81
N SER A 34 -16.42 11.35 -12.75
CA SER A 34 -17.08 10.64 -11.63
C SER A 34 -17.06 9.14 -11.89
N ILE A 35 -16.62 8.38 -10.90
CA ILE A 35 -16.58 6.92 -10.92
C ILE A 35 -17.55 6.40 -9.87
N ASP A 36 -18.48 5.55 -10.26
CA ASP A 36 -19.30 4.80 -9.34
C ASP A 36 -18.44 3.68 -8.75
N VAL A 37 -18.18 3.77 -7.44
CA VAL A 37 -17.29 2.84 -6.75
C VAL A 37 -18.03 1.52 -6.51
N VAL A 38 -17.47 0.42 -6.96
CA VAL A 38 -17.99 -0.93 -6.69
C VAL A 38 -17.30 -1.53 -5.46
N THR A 39 -15.99 -1.37 -5.40
CA THR A 39 -15.17 -1.81 -4.25
C THR A 39 -14.08 -0.79 -3.96
N CYS A 40 -13.74 -0.67 -2.68
CA CYS A 40 -12.62 0.12 -2.19
C CYS A 40 -11.87 -0.66 -1.11
N ALA A 41 -10.64 -0.26 -0.77
CA ALA A 41 -9.87 -1.01 0.21
C ALA A 41 -9.12 -0.10 1.19
N LEU A 42 -9.00 -0.58 2.43
CA LEU A 42 -8.40 0.14 3.54
C LEU A 42 -6.86 0.08 3.48
N ASN A 43 -6.23 1.16 3.86
CA ASN A 43 -4.79 1.31 4.01
C ASN A 43 -4.41 1.92 5.37
N HIS A 44 -3.18 1.68 5.81
CA HIS A 44 -2.65 2.34 7.02
C HIS A 44 -2.65 3.88 6.89
N HIS A 45 -2.58 4.41 5.67
CA HIS A 45 -2.74 5.82 5.36
C HIS A 45 -4.03 6.40 5.96
N ASP A 46 -5.14 5.67 5.90
CA ASP A 46 -6.43 6.12 6.43
C ASP A 46 -6.41 6.27 7.95
N LEU A 47 -5.72 5.34 8.66
CA LEU A 47 -5.47 5.49 10.11
C LEU A 47 -4.53 6.65 10.43
N TRP A 48 -3.49 6.88 9.60
CA TRP A 48 -2.59 8.00 9.76
C TRP A 48 -3.33 9.34 9.57
N SER A 49 -4.25 9.43 8.61
CA SER A 49 -5.09 10.60 8.39
C SER A 49 -5.95 10.93 9.61
N LEU A 50 -6.54 9.92 10.27
CA LEU A 50 -7.28 10.09 11.53
C LEU A 50 -6.40 10.52 12.70
N LYS A 51 -5.08 10.26 12.65
CA LYS A 51 -4.11 10.75 13.62
C LYS A 51 -3.54 12.15 13.30
N GLY A 52 -3.96 12.75 12.19
CA GLY A 52 -3.45 14.04 11.74
C GLY A 52 -2.12 13.98 10.98
N VAL A 53 -1.73 12.80 10.48
CA VAL A 53 -0.53 12.62 9.66
C VAL A 53 -0.93 12.54 8.18
N GLY A 54 -0.37 13.42 7.36
CA GLY A 54 -0.66 13.50 5.92
C GLY A 54 -1.92 14.29 5.56
N LEU A 55 -2.90 14.37 6.45
CA LEU A 55 -4.12 15.16 6.27
C LEU A 55 -4.11 16.40 7.18
N PRO A 56 -4.06 17.63 6.63
CA PRO A 56 -4.14 18.86 7.41
C PRO A 56 -5.52 19.03 8.06
N GLY A 57 -5.58 19.52 9.30
CA GLY A 57 -6.83 19.67 10.05
C GLY A 57 -7.82 20.68 9.47
N ASP A 58 -7.35 21.65 8.68
CA ASP A 58 -8.18 22.62 7.95
C ASP A 58 -8.88 22.03 6.71
N ARG A 59 -8.60 20.76 6.39
CA ARG A 59 -9.24 20.00 5.30
C ARG A 59 -10.39 19.11 5.77
N LEU A 60 -10.67 19.10 7.06
CA LEU A 60 -11.78 18.31 7.60
C LEU A 60 -13.16 19.00 7.36
N PRO A 61 -14.24 18.25 7.11
CA PRO A 61 -14.28 16.80 6.99
C PRO A 61 -13.66 16.31 5.68
N MET A 62 -12.98 15.14 5.71
CA MET A 62 -12.33 14.55 4.54
C MET A 62 -12.77 13.09 4.34
N ILE A 63 -13.30 12.77 3.17
CA ILE A 63 -13.58 11.38 2.79
C ILE A 63 -12.24 10.63 2.68
N LEU A 64 -12.14 9.50 3.37
CA LEU A 64 -10.94 8.68 3.42
C LEU A 64 -10.82 7.73 2.22
N GLY A 65 -9.68 7.07 2.09
CA GLY A 65 -9.42 6.03 1.09
C GLY A 65 -8.57 6.48 -0.10
N CYS A 66 -7.70 5.55 -0.52
CA CYS A 66 -6.83 5.71 -1.71
C CYS A 66 -7.05 4.59 -2.73
N ASP A 67 -7.77 3.54 -2.40
CA ASP A 67 -7.97 2.36 -3.24
C ASP A 67 -9.43 2.27 -3.69
N ALA A 68 -9.67 2.19 -5.00
CA ALA A 68 -10.98 1.83 -5.55
C ALA A 68 -10.89 1.15 -6.91
N ALA A 69 -11.90 0.33 -7.18
CA ALA A 69 -12.28 -0.13 -8.49
C ALA A 69 -13.78 0.14 -8.70
N GLY A 70 -14.16 0.55 -9.90
CA GLY A 70 -15.52 0.96 -10.18
C GLY A 70 -15.81 1.16 -11.67
N GLN A 71 -16.93 1.79 -11.94
CA GLN A 71 -17.41 2.03 -13.31
C GLN A 71 -17.33 3.51 -13.66
N ALA A 72 -16.74 3.80 -14.82
CA ALA A 72 -16.76 5.12 -15.42
C ALA A 72 -18.12 5.41 -16.09
N PRO A 73 -18.46 6.68 -16.43
CA PRO A 73 -19.75 7.04 -16.99
C PRO A 73 -20.08 6.37 -18.34
N ASP A 74 -19.06 5.94 -19.07
CA ASP A 74 -19.19 5.19 -20.33
C ASP A 74 -19.35 3.67 -20.13
N GLY A 75 -19.41 3.23 -18.88
CA GLY A 75 -19.51 1.81 -18.49
C GLY A 75 -18.18 1.07 -18.42
N ALA A 76 -17.05 1.73 -18.66
CA ALA A 76 -15.74 1.09 -18.56
C ALA A 76 -15.42 0.72 -17.12
N GLU A 77 -14.90 -0.51 -16.92
CA GLU A 77 -14.39 -0.99 -15.64
C GLU A 77 -12.97 -0.47 -15.40
N VAL A 78 -12.75 0.21 -14.28
CA VAL A 78 -11.50 0.91 -14.00
C VAL A 78 -10.99 0.71 -12.57
N LEU A 79 -9.66 0.83 -12.41
CA LEU A 79 -9.00 1.10 -11.14
C LEU A 79 -8.73 2.60 -11.05
N VAL A 80 -8.85 3.15 -9.87
CA VAL A 80 -8.53 4.56 -9.58
C VAL A 80 -7.09 4.68 -9.13
N TYR A 81 -6.26 5.39 -9.90
CA TYR A 81 -4.90 5.73 -9.49
C TYR A 81 -4.95 6.93 -8.52
N PRO A 82 -4.46 6.77 -7.26
CA PRO A 82 -4.76 7.76 -6.22
C PRO A 82 -3.83 8.96 -6.15
N VAL A 83 -2.72 9.00 -6.91
CA VAL A 83 -1.80 10.14 -6.88
C VAL A 83 -2.28 11.22 -7.82
N ILE A 84 -2.54 12.41 -7.26
CA ILE A 84 -2.91 13.61 -8.02
C ILE A 84 -1.66 14.48 -8.15
N SER A 85 -1.17 14.62 -9.37
CA SER A 85 -0.02 15.43 -9.71
C SER A 85 -0.44 16.85 -10.06
N SER A 86 0.48 17.80 -9.92
CA SER A 86 0.23 19.19 -10.35
C SER A 86 0.11 19.29 -11.86
N PRO A 87 -0.77 20.18 -12.37
CA PRO A 87 -0.95 20.36 -13.81
C PRO A 87 0.39 20.63 -14.51
N GLY A 88 0.64 19.89 -15.59
CA GLY A 88 1.83 20.06 -16.43
C GLY A 88 3.14 19.48 -15.84
N PHE A 89 3.12 18.80 -14.71
CA PHE A 89 4.31 18.12 -14.19
C PHE A 89 4.79 17.05 -15.19
N GLN A 90 6.09 17.02 -15.43
CA GLN A 90 6.73 16.06 -16.34
C GLN A 90 7.65 15.12 -15.56
N GLY A 91 7.64 13.84 -15.92
CA GLY A 91 8.46 12.82 -15.28
C GLY A 91 7.70 11.93 -14.29
N ASP A 92 8.42 11.37 -13.32
CA ASP A 92 7.84 10.49 -12.31
C ASP A 92 6.99 11.32 -11.32
N VAL A 93 5.68 11.16 -11.41
CA VAL A 93 4.70 11.92 -10.61
C VAL A 93 4.88 11.72 -9.09
N THR A 94 5.51 10.63 -8.67
CA THR A 94 5.81 10.41 -7.25
C THR A 94 6.89 11.37 -6.73
N ASN A 95 7.62 12.05 -7.61
CA ASN A 95 8.60 13.08 -7.29
C ASN A 95 8.05 14.51 -7.45
N ASP A 96 6.80 14.68 -7.84
CA ASP A 96 6.18 16.01 -7.88
C ASP A 96 6.08 16.57 -6.44
N PRO A 97 6.73 17.71 -6.13
CA PRO A 97 6.70 18.26 -4.78
C PRO A 97 5.31 18.78 -4.35
N ARG A 98 4.39 18.93 -5.30
CA ARG A 98 3.01 19.37 -5.05
C ARG A 98 1.98 18.26 -5.27
N ARG A 99 2.45 17.00 -5.44
CA ARG A 99 1.53 15.88 -5.50
C ARG A 99 0.74 15.73 -4.20
N SER A 100 -0.44 15.17 -4.29
CA SER A 100 -1.16 14.67 -3.13
C SER A 100 -1.71 13.28 -3.42
N LEU A 101 -2.08 12.55 -2.38
CA LEU A 101 -2.92 11.38 -2.50
C LEU A 101 -4.39 11.80 -2.38
N LEU A 102 -5.30 11.00 -2.92
CA LEU A 102 -6.70 11.07 -2.53
C LEU A 102 -6.78 10.93 -1.01
N SER A 103 -7.76 11.57 -0.39
CA SER A 103 -7.94 11.71 1.06
C SER A 103 -6.96 12.64 1.80
N GLU A 104 -6.15 13.43 1.08
CA GLU A 104 -5.29 14.47 1.69
C GLU A 104 -5.76 15.89 1.32
N VAL A 105 -5.82 16.17 0.01
CA VAL A 105 -6.28 17.46 -0.55
C VAL A 105 -7.64 17.32 -1.20
N TYR A 106 -7.89 16.19 -1.81
CA TYR A 106 -9.11 15.86 -2.52
C TYR A 106 -9.80 14.66 -1.85
N PRO A 107 -11.14 14.54 -2.00
CA PRO A 107 -11.88 13.43 -1.40
C PRO A 107 -11.32 12.05 -1.78
N GLY A 108 -11.37 11.13 -0.83
CA GLY A 108 -10.90 9.76 -1.01
C GLY A 108 -11.95 8.83 -1.64
N THR A 109 -11.65 7.55 -1.59
CA THR A 109 -12.36 6.49 -2.32
C THR A 109 -13.35 5.68 -1.47
N LEU A 110 -13.37 5.86 -0.14
CA LEU A 110 -14.31 5.16 0.74
C LEU A 110 -15.70 5.83 0.68
N ALA A 111 -16.33 5.81 -0.50
CA ALA A 111 -17.62 6.44 -0.78
C ALA A 111 -18.31 5.78 -1.97
N GLU A 112 -19.61 6.05 -2.16
CA GLU A 112 -20.38 5.58 -3.33
C GLU A 112 -19.80 6.09 -4.66
N ARG A 113 -19.21 7.27 -4.66
CA ARG A 113 -18.58 7.89 -5.84
C ARG A 113 -17.27 8.57 -5.48
N VAL A 114 -16.33 8.53 -6.41
CA VAL A 114 -15.10 9.32 -6.36
C VAL A 114 -14.90 10.07 -7.68
N ARG A 115 -14.40 11.29 -7.62
CA ARG A 115 -14.06 12.07 -8.81
C ARG A 115 -12.56 12.27 -8.89
N VAL A 116 -12.02 12.00 -10.09
CA VAL A 116 -10.58 12.09 -10.37
C VAL A 116 -10.32 12.64 -11.77
N PRO A 117 -9.14 13.18 -12.06
CA PRO A 117 -8.74 13.47 -13.44
C PRO A 117 -8.89 12.23 -14.33
N ALA A 118 -9.33 12.38 -15.59
CA ALA A 118 -9.45 11.25 -16.51
C ALA A 118 -8.14 10.45 -16.67
N GLY A 119 -7.00 11.14 -16.58
CA GLY A 119 -5.67 10.51 -16.60
C GLY A 119 -5.36 9.59 -15.44
N ASN A 120 -6.16 9.61 -14.37
CA ASN A 120 -6.01 8.73 -13.20
C ASN A 120 -6.78 7.41 -13.31
N LEU A 121 -7.43 7.16 -14.42
CA LEU A 121 -8.14 5.90 -14.67
C LEU A 121 -7.21 4.88 -15.34
N VAL A 122 -7.21 3.67 -14.82
CA VAL A 122 -6.51 2.51 -15.37
C VAL A 122 -7.55 1.44 -15.70
N PRO A 123 -7.64 0.94 -16.95
CA PRO A 123 -8.56 -0.13 -17.27
C PRO A 123 -8.37 -1.34 -16.35
N LYS A 124 -9.45 -1.87 -15.82
CA LYS A 124 -9.46 -3.11 -15.05
C LYS A 124 -9.29 -4.28 -16.04
N PRO A 125 -8.24 -5.12 -15.89
CA PRO A 125 -8.12 -6.30 -16.74
C PRO A 125 -9.29 -7.26 -16.55
N GLU A 126 -9.69 -7.93 -17.64
CA GLU A 126 -10.58 -9.07 -17.56
C GLU A 126 -9.99 -10.15 -16.66
N GLY A 127 -10.83 -10.86 -15.93
CA GLY A 127 -10.41 -11.95 -15.01
C GLY A 127 -10.07 -11.49 -13.59
N LEU A 128 -9.90 -10.20 -13.32
CA LEU A 128 -9.83 -9.71 -11.94
C LEU A 128 -11.24 -9.46 -11.39
N SER A 129 -11.51 -9.97 -10.18
CA SER A 129 -12.71 -9.54 -9.45
C SER A 129 -12.61 -8.08 -9.03
N TRP A 130 -13.72 -7.48 -8.63
CA TRP A 130 -13.73 -6.12 -8.12
C TRP A 130 -12.89 -5.97 -6.87
N GLU A 131 -12.97 -6.97 -5.97
CA GLU A 131 -12.22 -7.00 -4.72
C GLU A 131 -10.72 -7.11 -4.95
N GLN A 132 -10.29 -7.95 -5.90
CA GLN A 132 -8.89 -8.08 -6.29
C GLN A 132 -8.38 -6.76 -6.89
N ALA A 133 -9.17 -6.15 -7.77
CA ALA A 133 -8.83 -4.89 -8.42
C ALA A 133 -8.64 -3.74 -7.39
N ALA A 134 -9.51 -3.64 -6.39
CA ALA A 134 -9.40 -2.64 -5.34
C ALA A 134 -8.16 -2.80 -4.44
N CYS A 135 -7.51 -3.96 -4.42
CA CYS A 135 -6.28 -4.15 -3.65
C CYS A 135 -5.04 -3.46 -4.27
N LEU A 136 -5.08 -3.18 -5.59
CA LEU A 136 -3.89 -2.88 -6.38
C LEU A 136 -3.36 -1.44 -6.26
N PRO A 137 -4.19 -0.37 -6.16
CA PRO A 137 -3.72 0.99 -6.40
C PRO A 137 -2.71 1.52 -5.38
N THR A 138 -2.72 1.07 -4.14
CA THR A 138 -1.81 1.57 -3.09
C THR A 138 -0.80 0.51 -2.63
N ALA A 139 -1.23 -0.49 -1.86
CA ALA A 139 -0.32 -1.43 -1.23
C ALA A 139 0.42 -2.32 -2.24
N TRP A 140 -0.28 -2.82 -3.24
CA TRP A 140 0.29 -3.65 -4.29
C TRP A 140 1.17 -2.85 -5.23
N LEU A 141 0.77 -1.65 -5.61
CA LEU A 141 1.59 -0.75 -6.42
C LEU A 141 2.89 -0.36 -5.69
N THR A 142 2.79 -0.10 -4.38
CA THR A 142 3.97 0.15 -3.55
C THR A 142 4.93 -1.05 -3.57
N ALA A 143 4.43 -2.26 -3.35
CA ALA A 143 5.23 -3.47 -3.39
C ALA A 143 5.87 -3.72 -4.77
N TYR A 144 5.10 -3.53 -5.85
CA TYR A 144 5.60 -3.63 -7.22
C TYR A 144 6.76 -2.67 -7.47
N ARG A 145 6.61 -1.40 -7.10
CA ARG A 145 7.66 -0.41 -7.25
C ARG A 145 8.88 -0.70 -6.40
N MET A 146 8.69 -1.15 -5.15
CA MET A 146 9.80 -1.54 -4.28
C MET A 146 10.66 -2.63 -4.91
N LEU A 147 10.03 -3.67 -5.46
CA LEU A 147 10.72 -4.82 -6.04
C LEU A 147 11.37 -4.48 -7.38
N PHE A 148 10.58 -4.02 -8.34
CA PHE A 148 11.01 -4.01 -9.74
C PHE A 148 11.62 -2.69 -10.19
N THR A 149 11.21 -1.56 -9.62
CA THR A 149 11.75 -0.25 -9.96
C THR A 149 12.90 0.15 -9.05
N ASN A 150 12.72 0.06 -7.74
CA ASN A 150 13.68 0.58 -6.77
C ASN A 150 14.76 -0.42 -6.40
N ALA A 151 14.42 -1.66 -6.04
CA ALA A 151 15.39 -2.70 -5.79
C ALA A 151 16.01 -3.25 -7.09
N ALA A 152 15.24 -3.20 -8.19
CA ALA A 152 15.63 -3.74 -9.49
C ALA A 152 16.07 -5.21 -9.41
N VAL A 153 15.29 -6.03 -8.69
CA VAL A 153 15.58 -7.46 -8.51
C VAL A 153 15.24 -8.27 -9.76
N HIS A 154 15.92 -9.39 -9.93
CA HIS A 154 15.78 -10.28 -11.09
C HIS A 154 15.45 -11.71 -10.64
N PRO A 155 14.87 -12.54 -11.51
CA PRO A 155 14.62 -13.95 -11.21
C PRO A 155 15.89 -14.64 -10.67
N GLY A 156 15.73 -15.37 -9.55
CA GLY A 156 16.84 -16.03 -8.84
C GLY A 156 17.43 -15.23 -7.68
N ASP A 157 17.22 -13.91 -7.62
CA ASP A 157 17.62 -13.11 -6.45
C ASP A 157 16.84 -13.53 -5.20
N THR A 158 17.43 -13.29 -4.02
CA THR A 158 16.77 -13.51 -2.73
C THR A 158 16.32 -12.19 -2.13
N VAL A 159 15.04 -12.07 -1.82
CA VAL A 159 14.47 -10.90 -1.16
C VAL A 159 14.00 -11.22 0.24
N LEU A 160 14.24 -10.31 1.18
CA LEU A 160 13.71 -10.36 2.54
C LEU A 160 12.57 -9.37 2.69
N VAL A 161 11.39 -9.85 3.07
CA VAL A 161 10.23 -9.03 3.41
C VAL A 161 10.13 -8.94 4.93
N GLN A 162 10.26 -7.72 5.47
CA GLN A 162 10.11 -7.46 6.90
C GLN A 162 8.63 -7.26 7.27
N GLY A 163 8.17 -7.94 8.31
CA GLY A 163 6.82 -7.74 8.85
C GLY A 163 5.70 -8.38 8.01
N ALA A 164 5.81 -9.67 7.70
CA ALA A 164 4.77 -10.41 6.99
C ALA A 164 3.38 -10.23 7.61
N GLY A 165 2.36 -10.01 6.78
CA GLY A 165 0.94 -9.91 7.17
C GLY A 165 0.26 -8.61 6.79
N GLY A 166 0.97 -7.49 6.62
CA GLY A 166 0.40 -6.25 6.08
C GLY A 166 0.19 -6.29 4.56
N GLY A 167 -0.65 -5.40 4.03
CA GLY A 167 -0.99 -5.37 2.60
C GLY A 167 0.22 -5.25 1.66
N VAL A 168 1.22 -4.41 2.00
CA VAL A 168 2.46 -4.29 1.19
C VAL A 168 3.31 -5.56 1.30
N ALA A 169 3.41 -6.15 2.49
CA ALA A 169 4.23 -7.34 2.69
C ALA A 169 3.66 -8.57 1.97
N THR A 170 2.34 -8.81 2.08
CA THR A 170 1.68 -9.92 1.36
C THR A 170 1.76 -9.75 -0.15
N ALA A 171 1.60 -8.51 -0.65
CA ALA A 171 1.79 -8.19 -2.05
C ALA A 171 3.25 -8.45 -2.50
N ALA A 172 4.24 -8.00 -1.71
CA ALA A 172 5.66 -8.21 -2.05
C ALA A 172 6.02 -9.70 -2.12
N ILE A 173 5.48 -10.52 -1.21
CA ILE A 173 5.69 -11.98 -1.22
C ILE A 173 5.14 -12.59 -2.51
N GLN A 174 3.87 -12.33 -2.82
CA GLN A 174 3.20 -12.92 -3.99
C GLN A 174 3.80 -12.44 -5.31
N LEU A 175 4.10 -11.15 -5.43
CA LEU A 175 4.74 -10.59 -6.63
C LEU A 175 6.16 -11.12 -6.84
N ALA A 176 6.93 -11.25 -5.77
CA ALA A 176 8.30 -11.76 -5.83
C ALA A 176 8.33 -13.24 -6.21
N GLU A 177 7.47 -14.05 -5.62
CA GLU A 177 7.32 -15.48 -5.97
C GLU A 177 6.94 -15.64 -7.44
N ALA A 178 5.88 -14.95 -7.90
CA ALA A 178 5.42 -15.01 -9.28
C ALA A 178 6.46 -14.53 -10.32
N ALA A 179 7.42 -13.71 -9.88
CA ALA A 179 8.55 -13.24 -10.68
C ALA A 179 9.78 -14.17 -10.62
N GLY A 180 9.71 -15.30 -9.90
CA GLY A 180 10.81 -16.26 -9.78
C GLY A 180 11.91 -15.86 -8.82
N LEU A 181 11.62 -15.01 -7.83
CA LEU A 181 12.53 -14.65 -6.75
C LEU A 181 12.47 -15.69 -5.61
N ARG A 182 13.53 -15.79 -4.84
CA ARG A 182 13.55 -16.51 -3.58
C ARG A 182 13.07 -15.57 -2.47
N VAL A 183 11.98 -15.89 -1.82
CA VAL A 183 11.35 -14.99 -0.86
C VAL A 183 11.55 -15.48 0.57
N TRP A 184 12.16 -14.66 1.40
CA TRP A 184 12.23 -14.84 2.85
C TRP A 184 11.38 -13.78 3.54
N ALA A 185 10.65 -14.18 4.59
CA ALA A 185 9.79 -13.25 5.30
C ALA A 185 9.98 -13.36 6.82
N THR A 186 9.83 -12.24 7.53
CA THR A 186 9.90 -12.24 8.98
C THR A 186 8.59 -11.80 9.61
N SER A 187 8.23 -12.38 10.76
CA SER A 187 7.18 -11.88 11.63
C SER A 187 7.38 -12.35 13.06
N ARG A 188 6.94 -11.55 14.04
CA ARG A 188 6.83 -11.96 15.45
C ARG A 188 5.72 -12.98 15.65
N ASP A 189 4.68 -12.91 14.82
CA ASP A 189 3.48 -13.73 14.86
C ASP A 189 3.66 -14.99 14.02
N ALA A 190 3.43 -16.16 14.62
CA ALA A 190 3.54 -17.45 13.97
C ALA A 190 2.50 -17.62 12.85
N ALA A 191 1.24 -17.22 13.07
CA ALA A 191 0.19 -17.33 12.07
C ALA A 191 0.50 -16.47 10.82
N LYS A 192 1.11 -15.28 11.01
CA LYS A 192 1.57 -14.45 9.87
C LYS A 192 2.79 -15.05 9.17
N ARG A 193 3.64 -15.83 9.84
CA ARG A 193 4.71 -16.58 9.18
C ARG A 193 4.16 -17.74 8.34
N ASP A 194 3.14 -18.42 8.85
CA ASP A 194 2.46 -19.50 8.11
C ASP A 194 1.72 -18.94 6.88
N LEU A 195 0.97 -17.85 7.04
CA LEU A 195 0.37 -17.12 5.92
C LEU A 195 1.42 -16.74 4.87
N ALA A 196 2.59 -16.24 5.27
CA ALA A 196 3.65 -15.89 4.32
C ALA A 196 4.13 -17.08 3.50
N LYS A 197 4.21 -18.30 4.10
CA LYS A 197 4.54 -19.54 3.38
C LYS A 197 3.44 -19.90 2.37
N ASP A 198 2.17 -19.82 2.78
CA ASP A 198 1.04 -20.09 1.90
C ASP A 198 1.00 -19.14 0.71
N LEU A 199 1.49 -17.90 0.89
CA LEU A 199 1.61 -16.89 -0.16
C LEU A 199 2.89 -17.01 -1.03
N GLY A 200 3.73 -18.04 -0.81
CA GLY A 200 4.90 -18.32 -1.63
C GLY A 200 6.26 -17.92 -1.03
N ALA A 201 6.32 -17.54 0.27
CA ALA A 201 7.62 -17.37 0.90
C ALA A 201 8.37 -18.72 1.00
N THR A 202 9.57 -18.77 0.47
CA THR A 202 10.44 -19.97 0.50
C THR A 202 10.79 -20.34 1.92
N GLU A 203 11.08 -19.35 2.76
CA GLU A 203 11.38 -19.53 4.19
C GLU A 203 10.82 -18.37 5.01
N THR A 204 10.47 -18.66 6.26
CA THR A 204 9.98 -17.66 7.22
C THR A 204 10.74 -17.74 8.54
N PHE A 205 10.95 -16.60 9.18
CA PHE A 205 11.76 -16.47 10.39
C PHE A 205 11.06 -15.58 11.43
N GLU A 206 11.42 -15.74 12.68
CA GLU A 206 11.09 -14.72 13.68
C GLU A 206 11.79 -13.40 13.38
N SER A 207 11.14 -12.29 13.75
CA SER A 207 11.74 -10.96 13.59
C SER A 207 13.08 -10.88 14.32
N GLY A 208 14.13 -10.47 13.60
CA GLY A 208 15.49 -10.36 14.12
C GLY A 208 16.28 -11.67 14.17
N ALA A 209 15.71 -12.79 13.75
CA ALA A 209 16.41 -14.07 13.69
C ALA A 209 17.61 -14.04 12.73
N ARG A 210 18.65 -14.80 13.07
CA ARG A 210 19.79 -14.98 12.15
C ARG A 210 19.32 -15.74 10.89
N LEU A 211 19.52 -15.15 9.72
CA LEU A 211 19.23 -15.78 8.45
C LEU A 211 20.35 -16.76 8.06
N PRO A 212 20.04 -17.82 7.25
CA PRO A 212 21.03 -18.80 6.82
C PRO A 212 22.07 -18.18 5.87
N ASP A 213 21.72 -17.17 5.09
CA ASP A 213 22.59 -16.47 4.15
C ASP A 213 22.22 -14.97 4.08
N ARG A 214 22.94 -14.23 3.21
CA ARG A 214 22.66 -12.83 2.89
C ARG A 214 21.69 -12.73 1.72
N VAL A 215 20.90 -11.65 1.73
CA VAL A 215 19.90 -11.38 0.70
C VAL A 215 20.34 -10.27 -0.25
N ASP A 216 19.78 -10.28 -1.45
CA ASP A 216 20.04 -9.25 -2.48
C ASP A 216 19.32 -7.95 -2.17
N ALA A 217 18.07 -8.06 -1.69
CA ALA A 217 17.28 -6.89 -1.35
C ALA A 217 16.41 -7.12 -0.09
N VAL A 218 16.06 -6.02 0.59
CA VAL A 218 15.13 -6.00 1.72
C VAL A 218 13.98 -5.05 1.42
N MET A 219 12.75 -5.53 1.59
CA MET A 219 11.52 -4.73 1.53
C MET A 219 11.15 -4.33 2.97
N GLU A 220 11.38 -3.06 3.31
CA GLU A 220 11.25 -2.55 4.67
C GLU A 220 10.03 -1.65 4.83
N THR A 221 9.07 -2.08 5.65
CA THR A 221 7.86 -1.33 5.99
C THR A 221 7.66 -1.17 7.50
N VAL A 222 8.52 -1.81 8.29
CA VAL A 222 8.41 -1.85 9.76
C VAL A 222 9.19 -0.69 10.41
N GLY A 223 10.39 -0.41 9.95
CA GLY A 223 11.17 0.74 10.40
C GLY A 223 12.10 0.44 11.57
N ALA A 224 12.04 1.23 12.63
CA ALA A 224 13.03 1.25 13.72
C ALA A 224 13.33 -0.14 14.32
N ALA A 225 12.31 -0.97 14.53
CA ALA A 225 12.46 -2.28 15.17
C ALA A 225 13.22 -3.30 14.31
N THR A 226 13.20 -3.17 12.98
CA THR A 226 13.81 -4.12 12.04
C THR A 226 15.03 -3.55 11.30
N TRP A 227 15.28 -2.25 11.38
CA TRP A 227 16.34 -1.56 10.65
C TRP A 227 17.71 -2.23 10.74
N SER A 228 18.21 -2.49 11.96
CA SER A 228 19.52 -3.13 12.14
C SER A 228 19.56 -4.55 11.57
N HIS A 229 18.47 -5.30 11.67
CA HIS A 229 18.34 -6.62 11.06
C HIS A 229 18.38 -6.52 9.53
N SER A 230 17.63 -5.60 8.96
CA SER A 230 17.57 -5.35 7.51
C SER A 230 18.94 -5.01 6.93
N VAL A 231 19.67 -4.05 7.53
CA VAL A 231 21.04 -3.70 7.11
C VAL A 231 22.02 -4.87 7.25
N ASN A 232 21.90 -5.65 8.35
CA ASN A 232 22.78 -6.79 8.58
C ASN A 232 22.51 -7.95 7.59
N SER A 233 21.28 -8.14 7.17
CA SER A 233 20.88 -9.25 6.29
C SER A 233 21.36 -9.08 4.85
N LEU A 234 21.68 -7.87 4.40
CA LEU A 234 22.13 -7.61 3.03
C LEU A 234 23.54 -8.12 2.75
N ARG A 235 23.75 -8.65 1.56
CA ARG A 235 25.07 -8.87 0.98
C ARG A 235 25.77 -7.54 0.63
N PRO A 236 27.08 -7.50 0.40
CA PRO A 236 27.72 -6.34 -0.21
C PRO A 236 27.05 -5.97 -1.55
N GLY A 237 26.82 -4.66 -1.76
CA GLY A 237 26.10 -4.14 -2.93
C GLY A 237 24.57 -4.34 -2.90
N GLY A 238 24.04 -4.93 -1.84
CA GLY A 238 22.58 -5.16 -1.70
C GLY A 238 21.78 -3.88 -1.47
N THR A 239 20.47 -3.98 -1.66
CA THR A 239 19.54 -2.84 -1.62
C THR A 239 18.51 -3.00 -0.49
N ILE A 240 18.30 -1.97 0.32
CA ILE A 240 17.15 -1.84 1.20
C ILE A 240 16.20 -0.79 0.62
N VAL A 241 14.94 -1.16 0.43
CA VAL A 241 13.88 -0.24 -0.02
C VAL A 241 12.91 -0.01 1.13
N ILE A 242 12.72 1.25 1.50
CA ILE A 242 11.91 1.68 2.64
C ILE A 242 10.64 2.34 2.13
N SER A 243 9.47 1.83 2.50
CA SER A 243 8.19 2.45 2.19
C SER A 243 7.27 2.61 3.40
N GLY A 244 7.79 2.44 4.60
CA GLY A 244 7.04 2.61 5.83
C GLY A 244 7.91 2.47 7.08
N ALA A 245 7.36 2.94 8.19
CA ALA A 245 8.00 2.93 9.50
C ALA A 245 6.97 2.69 10.62
N THR A 246 6.21 1.58 10.52
CA THR A 246 5.09 1.30 11.43
C THR A 246 5.51 1.09 12.88
N SER A 247 6.78 0.76 13.15
CA SER A 247 7.36 0.66 14.50
C SER A 247 8.12 1.91 14.96
N GLY A 248 8.05 2.99 14.16
CA GLY A 248 8.78 4.23 14.39
C GLY A 248 9.87 4.48 13.34
N ASP A 249 10.26 5.74 13.19
CA ASP A 249 11.18 6.27 12.17
C ASP A 249 12.59 6.56 12.69
N ALA A 250 12.83 6.39 13.99
CA ALA A 250 14.11 6.68 14.66
C ALA A 250 14.78 5.39 15.16
N PRO A 251 15.54 4.68 14.31
CA PRO A 251 16.29 3.50 14.74
C PRO A 251 17.39 3.87 15.72
N ALA A 252 17.65 2.98 16.70
CA ALA A 252 18.67 3.22 17.74
C ALA A 252 20.09 3.40 17.15
N LYS A 253 20.37 2.85 15.95
CA LYS A 253 21.63 2.98 15.23
C LYS A 253 21.36 3.19 13.75
N ALA A 254 22.02 4.17 13.15
CA ALA A 254 21.93 4.41 11.70
C ALA A 254 22.69 3.35 10.85
N GLU A 255 23.58 2.56 11.47
CA GLU A 255 24.40 1.52 10.83
C GLU A 255 25.32 2.05 9.69
N LEU A 256 25.74 3.32 9.76
CA LEU A 256 26.49 4.00 8.67
C LEU A 256 27.74 3.24 8.25
N THR A 257 28.51 2.71 9.22
CA THR A 257 29.72 1.93 8.93
C THR A 257 29.42 0.72 8.05
N LYS A 258 28.33 0.00 8.34
CA LYS A 258 27.95 -1.17 7.52
C LYS A 258 27.46 -0.76 6.15
N ILE A 259 26.73 0.36 6.07
CA ILE A 259 26.22 0.89 4.80
C ILE A 259 27.38 1.19 3.85
N PHE A 260 28.40 1.96 4.29
CA PHE A 260 29.49 2.29 3.38
C PHE A 260 30.46 1.12 3.12
N PHE A 261 30.83 0.31 4.13
CA PHE A 261 31.72 -0.83 3.93
C PHE A 261 31.13 -1.89 3.00
N LYS A 262 29.83 -2.16 3.10
CA LYS A 262 29.13 -3.09 2.21
C LYS A 262 28.64 -2.43 0.92
N GLN A 263 28.83 -1.13 0.72
CA GLN A 263 28.35 -0.36 -0.43
C GLN A 263 26.83 -0.57 -0.66
N LEU A 264 26.05 -0.50 0.43
CA LEU A 264 24.61 -0.74 0.36
C LEU A 264 23.88 0.44 -0.30
N ARG A 265 22.83 0.13 -1.03
CA ARG A 265 21.86 1.11 -1.52
C ARG A 265 20.72 1.22 -0.52
N VAL A 266 20.40 2.43 -0.08
CA VAL A 266 19.26 2.75 0.79
C VAL A 266 18.33 3.66 0.01
N ILE A 267 17.15 3.16 -0.31
CA ILE A 267 16.22 3.82 -1.23
C ILE A 267 14.87 4.02 -0.54
N GLY A 268 14.38 5.26 -0.51
CA GLY A 268 12.99 5.56 -0.15
C GLY A 268 12.05 5.24 -1.32
N SER A 269 10.87 4.74 -1.00
CA SER A 269 9.82 4.43 -1.97
C SER A 269 8.46 4.90 -1.47
N THR A 270 7.70 5.54 -2.33
CA THR A 270 6.32 5.93 -2.03
C THR A 270 5.46 5.69 -3.25
N MET A 271 4.38 4.94 -3.07
CA MET A 271 3.44 4.65 -4.14
C MET A 271 4.13 4.03 -5.38
N GLY A 272 3.63 4.36 -6.56
CA GLY A 272 4.18 4.11 -7.87
C GLY A 272 3.50 5.01 -8.88
N THR A 273 3.89 4.92 -10.15
CA THR A 273 3.27 5.67 -11.25
C THR A 273 2.00 4.97 -11.75
N ARG A 274 1.15 5.71 -12.47
CA ARG A 274 -0.02 5.15 -13.16
C ARG A 274 0.35 4.02 -14.12
N ASP A 275 1.46 4.17 -14.83
CA ASP A 275 1.93 3.15 -15.78
C ASP A 275 2.43 1.90 -15.07
N GLU A 276 3.02 2.05 -13.88
CA GLU A 276 3.35 0.90 -13.01
C GLU A 276 2.08 0.19 -12.54
N LEU A 277 1.01 0.93 -12.17
CA LEU A 277 -0.28 0.33 -11.83
C LEU A 277 -0.88 -0.45 -13.00
N ALA A 278 -0.83 0.11 -14.21
CA ALA A 278 -1.30 -0.59 -15.41
C ALA A 278 -0.51 -1.87 -15.73
N ARG A 279 0.82 -1.84 -15.52
CA ARG A 279 1.67 -3.04 -15.67
C ARG A 279 1.41 -4.06 -14.56
N LEU A 280 1.28 -3.61 -13.33
CA LEU A 280 0.93 -4.45 -12.18
C LEU A 280 -0.40 -5.17 -12.41
N ALA A 281 -1.44 -4.44 -12.79
CA ALA A 281 -2.78 -5.01 -12.99
C ALA A 281 -2.77 -6.12 -14.05
N ARG A 282 -2.05 -5.90 -15.17
CA ARG A 282 -1.85 -6.93 -16.20
C ARG A 282 -1.04 -8.12 -15.66
N PHE A 283 0.05 -7.86 -14.94
CA PHE A 283 0.89 -8.91 -14.38
C PHE A 283 0.11 -9.81 -13.42
N VAL A 284 -0.72 -9.21 -12.56
CA VAL A 284 -1.59 -9.96 -11.63
C VAL A 284 -2.60 -10.82 -12.39
N ALA A 285 -3.26 -10.26 -13.42
CA ALA A 285 -4.23 -10.98 -14.23
C ALA A 285 -3.57 -12.10 -15.06
N ASP A 286 -2.48 -11.81 -15.77
CA ASP A 286 -1.78 -12.76 -16.66
C ASP A 286 -1.19 -13.96 -15.88
N LYS A 287 -0.77 -13.73 -14.63
CA LYS A 287 -0.23 -14.77 -13.76
C LYS A 287 -1.29 -15.47 -12.91
N GLY A 288 -2.54 -15.01 -12.92
CA GLY A 288 -3.58 -15.53 -12.06
C GLY A 288 -3.28 -15.35 -10.57
N ILE A 289 -2.59 -14.26 -10.21
CA ILE A 289 -2.27 -13.98 -8.81
C ILE A 289 -3.55 -13.54 -8.11
N GLU A 290 -3.87 -14.16 -6.99
CA GLU A 290 -5.00 -13.78 -6.15
C GLU A 290 -4.50 -12.90 -4.99
N PRO A 291 -4.74 -11.57 -5.01
CA PRO A 291 -4.38 -10.71 -3.90
C PRO A 291 -4.91 -11.22 -2.56
N GLN A 292 -4.02 -11.30 -1.56
CA GLN A 292 -4.42 -11.74 -0.22
C GLN A 292 -5.39 -10.74 0.38
N ILE A 293 -6.66 -11.14 0.45
CA ILE A 293 -7.75 -10.41 1.07
C ILE A 293 -8.07 -11.05 2.42
N ASP A 294 -7.95 -10.26 3.48
CA ASP A 294 -8.27 -10.71 4.83
C ASP A 294 -9.79 -10.79 5.05
N SER A 295 -10.50 -9.76 4.60
CA SER A 295 -11.95 -9.71 4.72
C SER A 295 -12.58 -8.79 3.67
N VAL A 296 -13.81 -9.12 3.29
CA VAL A 296 -14.69 -8.29 2.46
C VAL A 296 -15.90 -7.90 3.30
N LEU A 297 -16.11 -6.62 3.54
CA LEU A 297 -17.17 -6.08 4.37
C LEU A 297 -18.03 -5.09 3.56
N PRO A 298 -19.31 -4.90 3.88
CA PRO A 298 -20.07 -3.75 3.37
C PRO A 298 -19.40 -2.43 3.82
N LEU A 299 -19.44 -1.38 3.00
CA LEU A 299 -18.89 -0.06 3.36
C LEU A 299 -19.50 0.49 4.66
N ALA A 300 -20.78 0.19 4.91
CA ALA A 300 -21.45 0.53 6.18
C ALA A 300 -20.80 -0.09 7.43
N GLN A 301 -20.00 -1.13 7.27
CA GLN A 301 -19.24 -1.77 8.35
C GLN A 301 -17.76 -1.33 8.37
N ALA A 302 -17.42 -0.21 7.74
CA ALA A 302 -16.03 0.26 7.66
C ALA A 302 -15.38 0.42 9.04
N ARG A 303 -16.12 0.86 10.07
CA ARG A 303 -15.61 0.99 11.44
C ARG A 303 -14.96 -0.31 11.93
N THR A 304 -15.59 -1.46 11.69
CA THR A 304 -15.02 -2.79 12.05
C THR A 304 -13.68 -3.05 11.35
N GLY A 305 -13.57 -2.66 10.07
CA GLY A 305 -12.30 -2.77 9.32
C GLY A 305 -11.20 -1.89 9.92
N PHE A 306 -11.53 -0.66 10.28
CA PHE A 306 -10.60 0.26 10.95
C PHE A 306 -10.16 -0.24 12.33
N GLU A 307 -11.08 -0.77 13.13
CA GLU A 307 -10.79 -1.36 14.45
C GLU A 307 -9.81 -2.54 14.33
N ARG A 308 -10.06 -3.46 13.40
CA ARG A 308 -9.16 -4.60 13.14
C ARG A 308 -7.78 -4.15 12.67
N MET A 309 -7.73 -3.16 11.76
CA MET A 309 -6.45 -2.61 11.30
C MET A 309 -5.69 -1.91 12.43
N ALA A 310 -6.37 -1.14 13.28
CA ALA A 310 -5.76 -0.47 14.43
C ALA A 310 -5.22 -1.47 15.47
N ALA A 311 -5.92 -2.59 15.67
CA ALA A 311 -5.46 -3.70 16.53
C ALA A 311 -4.29 -4.51 15.92
N GLY A 312 -4.00 -4.34 14.62
CA GLY A 312 -3.01 -5.14 13.92
C GLY A 312 -3.45 -6.58 13.61
N ASP A 313 -4.75 -6.86 13.75
CA ASP A 313 -5.39 -8.15 13.46
C ASP A 313 -5.84 -8.24 12.01
N VAL A 314 -4.87 -8.18 11.10
CA VAL A 314 -5.10 -8.23 9.65
C VAL A 314 -4.02 -9.05 8.98
N GLY A 315 -4.44 -9.93 8.06
CA GLY A 315 -3.58 -10.74 7.20
C GLY A 315 -3.84 -10.46 5.71
N GLY A 316 -3.36 -9.31 5.19
CA GLY A 316 -3.59 -8.87 3.81
C GLY A 316 -4.36 -7.57 3.71
N LYS A 317 -5.34 -7.48 2.80
CA LYS A 317 -6.17 -6.30 2.55
C LYS A 317 -7.58 -6.46 3.13
N ILE A 318 -8.11 -5.39 3.72
CA ILE A 318 -9.53 -5.27 4.03
C ILE A 318 -10.19 -4.53 2.87
N VAL A 319 -11.20 -5.14 2.27
CA VAL A 319 -11.94 -4.60 1.12
C VAL A 319 -13.36 -4.29 1.55
N PHE A 320 -13.92 -3.20 1.04
CA PHE A 320 -15.31 -2.83 1.22
C PHE A 320 -16.06 -2.90 -0.10
N ARG A 321 -17.28 -3.44 -0.06
CA ARG A 321 -18.27 -3.32 -1.14
C ARG A 321 -19.17 -2.12 -0.86
N VAL A 322 -19.35 -1.31 -1.87
CA VAL A 322 -20.18 -0.11 -1.81
C VAL A 322 -21.63 -0.45 -2.16
#